data_f98b1eddac65a83f254f5f471eecaf42
#
_entry.id   f98b1eddac65a83f254f5f471eecaf42
#
_cell.length_a   1.000
_cell.length_b   1.000
_cell.length_c   1.000
_cell.angle_alpha   90.00
_cell.angle_beta   90.00
_cell.angle_gamma   90.00
#
_symmetry.space_group_name_H-M   'P 1'
#
loop_
_entity.id
_entity.type
_entity.pdbx_description
1 polymer ?
#
loop_
_entity_poly.entity_id
_entity_poly.type
_entity_poly.pdbx_seq_one_letter_code
_entity_poly.pdbx_strand_id
1 'polypeptide(L)'
;MQFSLWVALVGAGALISFTPGAGAINTMSNALNAGFRRSIWGILGQQAALLVHIVIVALGVGLLVAGSPIAFNVIRYAGAAYLVYLGIRQFLAKPQLDAESVSALSNEPRWSMFRRGLWVNILNPKAIVFFLAFLPQFIRVDRPLPFQYLIVAATVVVIDILVMWFFFAGTARSFQRFTRDARGQQMLNRVFGVLFVAVGVLLAVIH
;
A
#
# COMPACT_ATOMS: atom_id res chain seq x y z
N MET A 1 -16.29 14.73 5.95
CA MET A 1 -16.33 13.84 4.77
C MET A 1 -17.73 13.25 4.67
N GLN A 2 -18.29 13.07 3.47
CA GLN A 2 -19.58 12.39 3.28
C GLN A 2 -19.42 10.88 3.56
N PHE A 3 -20.47 10.25 4.09
CA PHE A 3 -20.43 8.83 4.45
C PHE A 3 -20.12 7.93 3.25
N SER A 4 -20.71 8.21 2.08
CA SER A 4 -20.44 7.47 0.84
C SER A 4 -18.97 7.53 0.40
N LEU A 5 -18.34 8.71 0.47
CA LEU A 5 -16.92 8.88 0.20
C LEU A 5 -16.04 8.14 1.21
N TRP A 6 -16.46 8.12 2.47
CA TRP A 6 -15.72 7.37 3.49
C TRP A 6 -15.80 5.85 3.24
N VAL A 7 -16.98 5.33 2.89
CA VAL A 7 -17.14 3.90 2.52
C VAL A 7 -16.28 3.55 1.31
N ALA A 8 -16.25 4.41 0.29
CA ALA A 8 -15.38 4.22 -0.87
C ALA A 8 -13.89 4.24 -0.48
N LEU A 9 -13.47 5.14 0.42
CA LEU A 9 -12.10 5.18 0.95
C LEU A 9 -11.76 3.89 1.70
N VAL A 10 -12.67 3.38 2.54
CA VAL A 10 -12.49 2.11 3.26
C VAL A 10 -12.31 0.95 2.27
N GLY A 11 -13.19 0.86 1.27
CA GLY A 11 -13.10 -0.18 0.23
C GLY A 11 -11.79 -0.12 -0.56
N ALA A 12 -11.41 1.06 -1.01
CA ALA A 12 -10.18 1.27 -1.75
C ALA A 12 -8.93 1.04 -0.89
N GLY A 13 -8.92 1.56 0.34
CA GLY A 13 -7.86 1.34 1.31
C GLY A 13 -7.68 -0.13 1.64
N ALA A 14 -8.76 -0.86 1.87
CA ALA A 14 -8.72 -2.31 2.08
C ALA A 14 -8.15 -3.03 0.85
N LEU A 15 -8.67 -2.75 -0.34
CA LEU A 15 -8.23 -3.39 -1.58
C LEU A 15 -6.73 -3.19 -1.81
N ILE A 16 -6.23 -1.96 -1.64
CA ILE A 16 -4.81 -1.68 -1.82
C ILE A 16 -3.95 -2.31 -0.72
N SER A 17 -4.41 -2.33 0.54
CA SER A 17 -3.68 -2.94 1.64
C SER A 17 -3.59 -4.45 1.49
N PHE A 18 -4.67 -5.13 1.05
CA PHE A 18 -4.64 -6.57 0.75
C PHE A 18 -3.82 -6.92 -0.49
N THR A 19 -3.56 -5.99 -1.38
CA THR A 19 -2.68 -6.22 -2.53
C THR A 19 -1.23 -6.22 -2.05
N PRO A 20 -0.50 -7.36 -2.04
CA PRO A 20 0.86 -7.39 -1.53
C PRO A 20 1.80 -6.59 -2.42
N GLY A 21 2.75 -5.97 -1.76
CA GLY A 21 3.85 -5.22 -2.33
C GLY A 21 5.04 -5.29 -1.39
N ALA A 22 6.00 -4.40 -1.57
CA ALA A 22 7.22 -4.35 -0.77
C ALA A 22 6.93 -4.28 0.75
N GLY A 23 5.88 -3.55 1.18
CA GLY A 23 5.45 -3.48 2.57
C GLY A 23 5.00 -4.83 3.13
N ALA A 24 4.16 -5.56 2.40
CA ALA A 24 3.68 -6.88 2.81
C ALA A 24 4.84 -7.90 2.90
N ILE A 25 5.75 -7.89 1.91
CA ILE A 25 6.95 -8.75 1.92
C ILE A 25 7.81 -8.43 3.13
N ASN A 26 8.08 -7.15 3.41
CA ASN A 26 8.83 -6.74 4.60
C ASN A 26 8.15 -7.17 5.90
N THR A 27 6.82 -7.06 5.98
CA THR A 27 6.03 -7.48 7.15
C THR A 27 6.11 -8.99 7.37
N MET A 28 5.92 -9.79 6.32
CA MET A 28 6.03 -11.24 6.39
C MET A 28 7.46 -11.68 6.77
N SER A 29 8.48 -11.07 6.17
CA SER A 29 9.89 -11.33 6.52
C SER A 29 10.16 -11.04 7.99
N ASN A 30 9.69 -9.91 8.52
CA ASN A 30 9.80 -9.58 9.94
C ASN A 30 9.10 -10.60 10.84
N ALA A 31 7.90 -11.05 10.45
CA ALA A 31 7.15 -12.02 11.22
C ALA A 31 7.81 -13.40 11.23
N LEU A 32 8.41 -13.81 10.13
CA LEU A 32 9.15 -15.08 10.02
C LEU A 32 10.46 -15.07 10.83
N ASN A 33 11.21 -13.96 10.77
CA ASN A 33 12.56 -13.88 11.36
C ASN A 33 12.55 -13.42 12.82
N ALA A 34 11.76 -12.41 13.17
CA ALA A 34 11.72 -11.82 14.52
C ALA A 34 10.44 -12.19 15.30
N GLY A 35 9.49 -12.86 14.66
CA GLY A 35 8.21 -13.28 15.24
C GLY A 35 7.08 -12.25 15.08
N PHE A 36 5.84 -12.77 15.15
CA PHE A 36 4.61 -12.02 14.91
C PHE A 36 4.54 -10.71 15.72
N ARG A 37 4.80 -10.76 17.04
CA ARG A 37 4.68 -9.57 17.89
C ARG A 37 5.72 -8.50 17.54
N ARG A 38 6.93 -8.88 17.18
CA ARG A 38 7.99 -7.93 16.84
C ARG A 38 7.84 -7.33 15.45
N SER A 39 7.13 -7.98 14.53
CA SER A 39 6.86 -7.44 13.19
C SER A 39 6.14 -6.09 13.22
N ILE A 40 5.44 -5.76 14.30
CA ILE A 40 4.76 -4.46 14.49
C ILE A 40 5.71 -3.27 14.30
N TRP A 41 6.99 -3.40 14.67
CA TRP A 41 7.94 -2.28 14.53
C TRP A 41 8.20 -1.92 13.06
N GLY A 42 8.29 -2.91 12.18
CA GLY A 42 8.37 -2.67 10.74
C GLY A 42 7.08 -2.07 10.19
N ILE A 43 5.92 -2.52 10.68
CA ILE A 43 4.61 -1.98 10.30
C ILE A 43 4.49 -0.52 10.73
N LEU A 44 4.89 -0.17 11.96
CA LEU A 44 4.88 1.23 12.42
C LEU A 44 5.78 2.12 11.55
N GLY A 45 6.93 1.63 11.09
CA GLY A 45 7.75 2.33 10.10
C GLY A 45 7.01 2.56 8.78
N GLN A 46 6.27 1.56 8.30
CA GLN A 46 5.45 1.71 7.09
C GLN A 46 4.35 2.75 7.30
N GLN A 47 3.70 2.79 8.47
CA GLN A 47 2.68 3.80 8.78
C GLN A 47 3.27 5.21 8.81
N ALA A 48 4.46 5.40 9.37
CA ALA A 48 5.15 6.67 9.31
C ALA A 48 5.37 7.14 7.86
N ALA A 49 5.73 6.23 6.94
CA ALA A 49 5.82 6.53 5.52
C ALA A 49 4.47 6.90 4.90
N LEU A 50 3.38 6.21 5.25
CA LEU A 50 2.03 6.59 4.79
C LEU A 50 1.66 8.00 5.21
N LEU A 51 1.94 8.38 6.46
CA LEU A 51 1.70 9.73 6.94
C LEU A 51 2.54 10.77 6.18
N VAL A 52 3.79 10.46 5.87
CA VAL A 52 4.64 11.34 5.02
C VAL A 52 4.01 11.51 3.64
N HIS A 53 3.54 10.45 2.99
CA HIS A 53 2.87 10.56 1.68
C HIS A 53 1.60 11.40 1.77
N ILE A 54 0.78 11.24 2.83
CA ILE A 54 -0.43 12.05 3.05
C ILE A 54 -0.06 13.52 3.20
N VAL A 55 0.99 13.85 3.97
CA VAL A 55 1.46 15.22 4.14
C VAL A 55 1.96 15.81 2.82
N ILE A 56 2.74 15.07 2.04
CA ILE A 56 3.20 15.50 0.70
C ILE A 56 2.01 15.81 -0.19
N VAL A 57 0.99 14.96 -0.19
CA VAL A 57 -0.23 15.18 -0.98
C VAL A 57 -1.01 16.39 -0.45
N ALA A 58 -1.14 16.54 0.88
CA ALA A 58 -1.85 17.66 1.48
C ALA A 58 -1.21 19.01 1.13
N LEU A 59 0.11 19.06 1.11
CA LEU A 59 0.88 20.29 0.80
C LEU A 59 0.97 20.55 -0.71
N GLY A 60 1.09 19.51 -1.53
CA GLY A 60 1.32 19.64 -2.97
C GLY A 60 0.04 19.60 -3.80
N VAL A 61 -0.82 18.63 -3.57
CA VAL A 61 -2.01 18.42 -4.39
C VAL A 61 -3.10 19.44 -4.06
N GLY A 62 -3.19 19.94 -2.84
CA GLY A 62 -4.13 21.01 -2.49
C GLY A 62 -3.94 22.24 -3.36
N LEU A 63 -2.70 22.58 -3.70
CA LEU A 63 -2.35 23.69 -4.60
C LEU A 63 -2.62 23.37 -6.08
N LEU A 64 -2.37 22.12 -6.49
CA LEU A 64 -2.58 21.67 -7.87
C LEU A 64 -4.07 21.52 -8.20
N VAL A 65 -4.87 20.96 -7.28
CA VAL A 65 -6.31 20.76 -7.46
C VAL A 65 -7.06 22.12 -7.42
N ALA A 66 -6.61 23.04 -6.56
CA ALA A 66 -7.18 24.40 -6.52
C ALA A 66 -6.83 25.22 -7.79
N GLY A 67 -5.74 24.89 -8.49
CA GLY A 67 -5.23 25.66 -9.63
C GLY A 67 -5.57 25.11 -11.01
N SER A 68 -5.81 23.81 -11.19
CA SER A 68 -6.00 23.22 -12.52
C SER A 68 -6.70 21.84 -12.52
N PRO A 69 -7.97 21.77 -12.96
CA PRO A 69 -8.65 20.50 -13.18
C PRO A 69 -7.92 19.58 -14.17
N ILE A 70 -7.19 20.16 -15.12
CA ILE A 70 -6.39 19.42 -16.10
C ILE A 70 -5.23 18.70 -15.39
N ALA A 71 -4.49 19.39 -14.52
CA ALA A 71 -3.38 18.77 -13.76
C ALA A 71 -3.87 17.62 -12.89
N PHE A 72 -5.02 17.77 -12.24
CA PHE A 72 -5.64 16.69 -11.47
C PHE A 72 -5.94 15.47 -12.33
N ASN A 73 -6.59 15.66 -13.49
CA ASN A 73 -6.90 14.57 -14.40
C ASN A 73 -5.66 13.88 -14.97
N VAL A 74 -4.61 14.63 -15.29
CA VAL A 74 -3.33 14.07 -15.75
C VAL A 74 -2.73 13.17 -14.67
N ILE A 75 -2.64 13.63 -13.41
CA ILE A 75 -2.11 12.83 -12.29
C ILE A 75 -2.96 11.56 -12.08
N ARG A 76 -4.30 11.70 -12.12
CA ARG A 76 -5.23 10.59 -11.96
C ARG A 76 -5.05 9.53 -13.03
N TYR A 77 -5.07 9.91 -14.32
CA TYR A 77 -4.95 8.95 -15.41
C TYR A 77 -3.54 8.37 -15.54
N ALA A 78 -2.49 9.15 -15.27
CA ALA A 78 -1.14 8.64 -15.19
C ALA A 78 -0.98 7.61 -14.06
N GLY A 79 -1.54 7.88 -12.88
CA GLY A 79 -1.56 6.95 -11.76
C GLY A 79 -2.36 5.67 -12.06
N ALA A 80 -3.53 5.79 -12.69
CA ALA A 80 -4.34 4.67 -13.14
C ALA A 80 -3.59 3.78 -14.15
N ALA A 81 -3.00 4.39 -15.17
CA ALA A 81 -2.19 3.70 -16.18
C ALA A 81 -0.98 2.98 -15.55
N TYR A 82 -0.32 3.62 -14.60
CA TYR A 82 0.81 3.01 -13.88
C TYR A 82 0.39 1.82 -13.00
N LEU A 83 -0.76 1.89 -12.33
CA LEU A 83 -1.30 0.74 -11.56
C LEU A 83 -1.66 -0.41 -12.48
N VAL A 84 -2.27 -0.16 -13.64
CA VAL A 84 -2.53 -1.17 -14.66
C VAL A 84 -1.23 -1.78 -15.17
N TYR A 85 -0.22 -0.96 -15.46
CA TYR A 85 1.13 -1.44 -15.85
C TYR A 85 1.75 -2.35 -14.79
N LEU A 86 1.72 -1.94 -13.51
CA LEU A 86 2.20 -2.78 -12.40
C LEU A 86 1.42 -4.09 -12.31
N GLY A 87 0.10 -4.03 -12.51
CA GLY A 87 -0.77 -5.20 -12.50
C GLY A 87 -0.43 -6.20 -13.60
N ILE A 88 -0.25 -5.74 -14.83
CA ILE A 88 0.16 -6.57 -15.96
C ILE A 88 1.56 -7.16 -15.71
N ARG A 89 2.50 -6.36 -15.28
CA ARG A 89 3.86 -6.80 -14.94
C ARG A 89 3.86 -7.86 -13.84
N GLN A 90 3.06 -7.68 -12.79
CA GLN A 90 2.91 -8.66 -11.72
C GLN A 90 2.25 -9.95 -12.22
N PHE A 91 1.20 -9.85 -13.04
CA PHE A 91 0.49 -11.00 -13.60
C PHE A 91 1.41 -11.89 -14.49
N LEU A 92 2.32 -11.26 -15.24
CA LEU A 92 3.27 -11.91 -16.12
C LEU A 92 4.58 -12.32 -15.41
N ALA A 93 4.78 -11.94 -14.15
CA ALA A 93 6.00 -12.23 -13.41
C ALA A 93 6.20 -13.74 -13.27
N LYS A 94 7.40 -14.20 -13.64
CA LYS A 94 7.79 -15.61 -13.47
C LYS A 94 8.06 -15.88 -11.99
N PRO A 95 7.78 -17.10 -11.51
CA PRO A 95 8.16 -17.52 -10.16
C PRO A 95 9.67 -17.35 -9.95
N GLN A 96 10.07 -16.70 -8.87
CA GLN A 96 11.46 -16.61 -8.44
C GLN A 96 11.61 -17.44 -7.17
N LEU A 97 12.31 -18.56 -7.28
CA LEU A 97 12.48 -19.54 -6.19
C LEU A 97 13.66 -19.17 -5.25
N ASP A 98 14.06 -17.89 -5.19
CA ASP A 98 15.17 -17.45 -4.35
C ASP A 98 14.79 -17.53 -2.85
N ALA A 99 15.14 -18.66 -2.25
CA ALA A 99 14.91 -18.99 -0.84
C ALA A 99 15.94 -18.35 0.12
N GLU A 100 16.91 -17.57 -0.37
CA GLU A 100 18.09 -17.21 0.42
C GLU A 100 17.97 -15.97 1.33
N SER A 101 16.91 -15.19 1.26
CA SER A 101 16.86 -13.91 1.99
C SER A 101 16.30 -13.97 3.42
N VAL A 102 15.95 -15.16 3.94
CA VAL A 102 15.16 -15.30 5.18
C VAL A 102 16.01 -15.50 6.45
N SER A 103 17.32 -15.84 6.36
CA SER A 103 18.03 -16.39 7.51
C SER A 103 18.85 -15.42 8.38
N ALA A 104 18.95 -14.14 8.07
CA ALA A 104 19.93 -13.25 8.73
C ALA A 104 19.39 -12.29 9.82
N LEU A 105 18.08 -12.32 10.17
CA LEU A 105 17.46 -11.21 10.93
C LEU A 105 16.86 -11.58 12.30
N SER A 106 17.19 -12.74 12.89
CA SER A 106 16.54 -13.22 14.12
C SER A 106 16.72 -12.30 15.35
N ASN A 107 17.73 -11.43 15.36
CA ASN A 107 18.03 -10.49 16.45
C ASN A 107 18.04 -9.02 16.03
N GLU A 108 17.40 -8.66 14.92
CA GLU A 108 17.36 -7.27 14.45
C GLU A 108 16.73 -6.33 15.50
N PRO A 109 17.38 -5.19 15.84
CA PRO A 109 16.84 -4.22 16.78
C PRO A 109 15.49 -3.64 16.27
N ARG A 110 14.59 -3.31 17.20
CA ARG A 110 13.26 -2.71 16.88
C ARG A 110 13.37 -1.47 16.00
N TRP A 111 14.34 -0.61 16.31
CA TRP A 111 14.59 0.61 15.55
C TRP A 111 15.04 0.34 14.10
N SER A 112 15.87 -0.69 13.90
CA SER A 112 16.27 -1.12 12.55
C SER A 112 15.06 -1.58 11.74
N MET A 113 14.18 -2.41 12.33
CA MET A 113 12.94 -2.85 11.71
C MET A 113 12.03 -1.65 11.33
N PHE A 114 11.90 -0.68 12.23
CA PHE A 114 11.14 0.55 11.97
C PHE A 114 11.71 1.33 10.79
N ARG A 115 13.01 1.62 10.80
CA ARG A 115 13.68 2.35 9.70
C ARG A 115 13.56 1.62 8.37
N ARG A 116 13.75 0.31 8.37
CA ARG A 116 13.57 -0.51 7.17
C ARG A 116 12.14 -0.42 6.66
N GLY A 117 11.13 -0.57 7.53
CA GLY A 117 9.73 -0.41 7.17
C GLY A 117 9.42 0.96 6.59
N LEU A 118 9.96 2.01 7.20
CA LEU A 118 9.84 3.39 6.73
C LEU A 118 10.37 3.54 5.29
N TRP A 119 11.63 3.15 5.04
CA TRP A 119 12.23 3.31 3.72
C TRP A 119 11.60 2.41 2.66
N VAL A 120 11.28 1.15 3.02
CA VAL A 120 10.58 0.24 2.11
C VAL A 120 9.26 0.86 1.63
N ASN A 121 8.53 1.55 2.49
CA ASN A 121 7.23 2.09 2.12
C ASN A 121 7.31 3.50 1.53
N ILE A 122 8.27 4.34 1.94
CA ILE A 122 8.54 5.64 1.27
C ILE A 122 8.90 5.43 -0.20
N LEU A 123 9.72 4.43 -0.49
CA LEU A 123 10.17 4.13 -1.85
C LEU A 123 9.22 3.17 -2.59
N ASN A 124 8.11 2.79 -1.97
CA ASN A 124 7.16 1.88 -2.58
C ASN A 124 6.35 2.55 -3.69
N PRO A 125 6.58 2.20 -4.97
CA PRO A 125 5.89 2.86 -6.07
C PRO A 125 4.37 2.69 -6.00
N LYS A 126 3.89 1.57 -5.45
CA LYS A 126 2.46 1.34 -5.22
C LYS A 126 1.88 2.39 -4.26
N ALA A 127 2.55 2.64 -3.13
CA ALA A 127 2.09 3.62 -2.15
C ALA A 127 2.14 5.05 -2.72
N ILE A 128 3.24 5.40 -3.37
CA ILE A 128 3.42 6.72 -3.99
C ILE A 128 2.27 7.02 -4.96
N VAL A 129 2.01 6.11 -5.89
CA VAL A 129 0.96 6.30 -6.90
C VAL A 129 -0.43 6.31 -6.27
N PHE A 130 -0.69 5.41 -5.32
CA PHE A 130 -1.96 5.39 -4.61
C PHE A 130 -2.23 6.73 -3.92
N PHE A 131 -1.28 7.25 -3.15
CA PHE A 131 -1.49 8.50 -2.44
C PHE A 131 -1.57 9.71 -3.37
N LEU A 132 -0.72 9.79 -4.39
CA LEU A 132 -0.73 10.93 -5.32
C LEU A 132 -1.99 10.96 -6.20
N ALA A 133 -2.43 9.81 -6.70
CA ALA A 133 -3.51 9.75 -7.68
C ALA A 133 -4.89 9.49 -7.05
N PHE A 134 -4.93 8.76 -5.93
CA PHE A 134 -6.19 8.31 -5.34
C PHE A 134 -6.67 9.18 -4.18
N LEU A 135 -5.76 9.59 -3.28
CA LEU A 135 -6.12 10.36 -2.08
C LEU A 135 -6.85 11.67 -2.38
N PRO A 136 -6.48 12.48 -3.40
CA PRO A 136 -7.17 13.73 -3.70
C PRO A 136 -8.67 13.56 -4.00
N GLN A 137 -9.09 12.40 -4.50
CA GLN A 137 -10.49 12.13 -4.85
C GLN A 137 -11.41 12.06 -3.62
N PHE A 138 -10.84 11.88 -2.43
CA PHE A 138 -11.58 11.84 -1.16
C PHE A 138 -11.59 13.18 -0.42
N ILE A 139 -10.91 14.20 -0.97
CA ILE A 139 -10.78 15.52 -0.37
C ILE A 139 -11.66 16.52 -1.11
N ARG A 140 -12.51 17.20 -0.38
CA ARG A 140 -13.38 18.26 -0.89
C ARG A 140 -12.85 19.62 -0.45
N VAL A 141 -12.50 20.46 -1.41
CA VAL A 141 -11.93 21.81 -1.15
C VAL A 141 -12.94 22.79 -0.54
N ASP A 142 -14.26 22.53 -0.70
CA ASP A 142 -15.36 23.29 -0.15
C ASP A 142 -15.59 23.02 1.36
N ARG A 143 -14.80 22.16 1.99
CA ARG A 143 -14.93 21.77 3.40
C ARG A 143 -13.60 21.89 4.15
N PRO A 144 -13.61 21.97 5.49
CA PRO A 144 -12.37 22.04 6.28
C PRO A 144 -11.39 20.93 5.96
N LEU A 145 -10.27 21.27 5.36
CA LEU A 145 -9.25 20.31 4.87
C LEU A 145 -8.58 19.51 6.00
N PRO A 146 -8.15 20.14 7.14
CA PRO A 146 -7.41 19.41 8.18
C PRO A 146 -8.19 18.23 8.74
N PHE A 147 -9.50 18.40 8.95
CA PHE A 147 -10.36 17.35 9.48
C PHE A 147 -10.54 16.20 8.47
N GLN A 148 -10.61 16.49 7.17
CA GLN A 148 -10.70 15.47 6.13
C GLN A 148 -9.40 14.65 6.04
N TYR A 149 -8.24 15.32 6.04
CA TYR A 149 -6.95 14.62 6.04
C TYR A 149 -6.75 13.78 7.30
N LEU A 150 -7.22 14.23 8.46
CA LEU A 150 -7.18 13.44 9.70
C LEU A 150 -8.02 12.15 9.57
N ILE A 151 -9.25 12.25 9.05
CA ILE A 151 -10.12 11.08 8.84
C ILE A 151 -9.47 10.11 7.85
N VAL A 152 -8.94 10.62 6.74
CA VAL A 152 -8.25 9.80 5.73
C VAL A 152 -7.04 9.11 6.35
N ALA A 153 -6.18 9.84 7.05
CA ALA A 153 -4.99 9.29 7.70
C ALA A 153 -5.37 8.20 8.71
N ALA A 154 -6.33 8.48 9.60
CA ALA A 154 -6.78 7.51 10.59
C ALA A 154 -7.37 6.25 9.93
N THR A 155 -8.23 6.42 8.91
CA THR A 155 -8.86 5.31 8.20
C THR A 155 -7.83 4.42 7.51
N VAL A 156 -6.94 5.02 6.73
CA VAL A 156 -5.95 4.25 5.95
C VAL A 156 -4.93 3.57 6.88
N VAL A 157 -4.42 4.27 7.90
CA VAL A 157 -3.47 3.72 8.87
C VAL A 157 -4.08 2.55 9.64
N VAL A 158 -5.32 2.68 10.12
CA VAL A 158 -6.00 1.59 10.85
C VAL A 158 -6.19 0.38 9.95
N ILE A 159 -6.72 0.56 8.73
CA ILE A 159 -6.92 -0.54 7.79
C ILE A 159 -5.58 -1.22 7.47
N ASP A 160 -4.56 -0.44 7.16
CA ASP A 160 -3.26 -1.00 6.78
C ASP A 160 -2.58 -1.74 7.95
N ILE A 161 -2.63 -1.21 9.17
CA ILE A 161 -2.13 -1.93 10.36
C ILE A 161 -2.88 -3.26 10.53
N LEU A 162 -4.21 -3.26 10.44
CA LEU A 162 -5.01 -4.47 10.61
C LEU A 162 -4.64 -5.53 9.55
N VAL A 163 -4.54 -5.12 8.29
CA VAL A 163 -4.18 -6.03 7.19
C VAL A 163 -2.72 -6.49 7.32
N MET A 164 -1.78 -5.58 7.53
CA MET A 164 -0.36 -5.93 7.63
C MET A 164 -0.08 -6.82 8.84
N TRP A 165 -0.65 -6.53 10.00
CA TRP A 165 -0.35 -7.29 11.21
C TRP A 165 -1.12 -8.60 11.27
N PHE A 166 -2.45 -8.55 11.18
CA PHE A 166 -3.26 -9.76 11.37
C PHE A 166 -3.26 -10.66 10.15
N PHE A 167 -3.33 -10.10 8.95
CA PHE A 167 -3.34 -10.92 7.74
C PHE A 167 -1.92 -11.30 7.30
N PHE A 168 -1.06 -10.35 6.92
CA PHE A 168 0.26 -10.70 6.37
C PHE A 168 1.23 -11.25 7.41
N ALA A 169 1.37 -10.64 8.59
CA ALA A 169 2.24 -11.20 9.62
C ALA A 169 1.67 -12.47 10.23
N GLY A 170 0.34 -12.57 10.42
CA GLY A 170 -0.34 -13.74 10.96
C GLY A 170 -0.27 -14.96 10.04
N THR A 171 -0.37 -14.75 8.73
CA THR A 171 -0.34 -15.82 7.72
C THR A 171 1.06 -16.06 7.13
N ALA A 172 2.10 -15.36 7.61
CA ALA A 172 3.43 -15.38 7.01
C ALA A 172 4.00 -16.80 6.80
N ARG A 173 3.82 -17.70 7.77
CA ARG A 173 4.28 -19.10 7.67
C ARG A 173 3.54 -19.88 6.59
N SER A 174 2.24 -19.72 6.49
CA SER A 174 1.41 -20.37 5.47
C SER A 174 1.73 -19.81 4.10
N PHE A 175 1.90 -18.49 4.00
CA PHE A 175 2.29 -17.81 2.79
C PHE A 175 3.68 -18.26 2.30
N GLN A 176 4.66 -18.40 3.18
CA GLN A 176 5.98 -18.93 2.87
C GLN A 176 5.91 -20.36 2.32
N ARG A 177 5.07 -21.23 2.91
CA ARG A 177 4.88 -22.60 2.38
C ARG A 177 4.29 -22.57 0.98
N PHE A 178 3.31 -21.71 0.76
CA PHE A 178 2.64 -21.56 -0.53
C PHE A 178 3.55 -20.98 -1.63
N THR A 179 4.46 -20.07 -1.26
CA THR A 179 5.41 -19.46 -2.20
C THR A 179 6.66 -20.30 -2.48
N ARG A 180 6.86 -21.41 -1.77
CA ARG A 180 7.93 -22.40 -2.09
C ARG A 180 7.64 -23.18 -3.37
N ASP A 181 6.37 -23.30 -3.77
CA ASP A 181 5.97 -23.94 -5.00
C ASP A 181 5.78 -22.90 -6.13
N ALA A 182 6.33 -23.19 -7.31
CA ALA A 182 6.23 -22.34 -8.48
C ALA A 182 4.77 -22.05 -8.88
N ARG A 183 3.87 -23.03 -8.73
CA ARG A 183 2.43 -22.88 -9.01
C ARG A 183 1.77 -21.90 -8.03
N GLY A 184 2.06 -22.05 -6.74
CA GLY A 184 1.54 -21.15 -5.70
C GLY A 184 2.00 -19.71 -5.91
N GLN A 185 3.28 -19.52 -6.22
CA GLN A 185 3.84 -18.21 -6.53
C GLN A 185 3.21 -17.59 -7.78
N GLN A 186 3.01 -18.38 -8.84
CA GLN A 186 2.37 -17.92 -10.06
C GLN A 186 0.89 -17.56 -9.83
N MET A 187 0.16 -18.33 -9.02
CA MET A 187 -1.22 -18.02 -8.65
C MET A 187 -1.30 -16.69 -7.90
N LEU A 188 -0.41 -16.47 -6.93
CA LEU A 188 -0.33 -15.19 -6.22
C LEU A 188 -0.03 -14.02 -7.15
N ASN A 189 0.96 -14.17 -8.03
CA ASN A 189 1.31 -13.14 -9.00
C ASN A 189 0.10 -12.76 -9.87
N ARG A 190 -0.69 -13.74 -10.31
CA ARG A 190 -1.89 -13.51 -11.10
C ARG A 190 -3.00 -12.83 -10.32
N VAL A 191 -3.29 -13.31 -9.11
CA VAL A 191 -4.32 -12.70 -8.24
C VAL A 191 -3.96 -11.25 -7.96
N PHE A 192 -2.72 -10.98 -7.59
CA PHE A 192 -2.27 -9.62 -7.29
C PHE A 192 -2.17 -8.73 -8.53
N GLY A 193 -1.78 -9.29 -9.66
CA GLY A 193 -1.82 -8.60 -10.94
C GLY A 193 -3.23 -8.12 -11.27
N VAL A 194 -4.23 -9.00 -11.13
CA VAL A 194 -5.66 -8.65 -11.34
C VAL A 194 -6.11 -7.57 -10.35
N LEU A 195 -5.75 -7.66 -9.06
CA LEU A 195 -6.11 -6.64 -8.07
C LEU A 195 -5.51 -5.27 -8.40
N PHE A 196 -4.25 -5.19 -8.86
CA PHE A 196 -3.65 -3.94 -9.32
C PHE A 196 -4.37 -3.34 -10.52
N VAL A 197 -4.71 -4.18 -11.50
CA VAL A 197 -5.49 -3.73 -12.68
C VAL A 197 -6.87 -3.23 -12.24
N ALA A 198 -7.56 -3.95 -11.35
CA ALA A 198 -8.86 -3.55 -10.84
C ALA A 198 -8.80 -2.18 -10.13
N VAL A 199 -7.79 -1.95 -9.28
CA VAL A 199 -7.58 -0.64 -8.62
C VAL A 199 -7.28 0.45 -9.64
N GLY A 200 -6.44 0.18 -10.65
CA GLY A 200 -6.15 1.14 -11.70
C GLY A 200 -7.39 1.53 -12.53
N VAL A 201 -8.20 0.53 -12.90
CA VAL A 201 -9.47 0.78 -13.60
C VAL A 201 -10.46 1.56 -12.71
N LEU A 202 -10.59 1.16 -11.44
CA LEU A 202 -11.43 1.87 -10.47
C LEU A 202 -11.04 3.34 -10.36
N LEU A 203 -9.73 3.63 -10.27
CA LEU A 203 -9.19 4.99 -10.25
C LEU A 203 -9.55 5.79 -11.51
N ALA A 204 -9.55 5.14 -12.67
CA ALA A 204 -9.89 5.80 -13.93
C ALA A 204 -11.39 6.12 -14.07
N VAL A 205 -12.26 5.29 -13.49
CA VAL A 205 -13.74 5.34 -13.70
C VAL A 205 -14.46 6.16 -12.62
N ILE A 206 -13.99 6.17 -11.37
CA ILE A 206 -14.63 6.94 -10.27
C ILE A 206 -14.48 8.45 -10.56
N HIS A 207 -15.62 9.14 -10.62
CA HIS A 207 -15.74 10.59 -10.79
C HIS A 207 -15.94 11.29 -9.46
#